data_60ca603cc1bf6ffca33d4bf1d15f3922
#
_entry.id   60ca603cc1bf6ffca33d4bf1d15f3922
#
_cell.length_a   1.000
_cell.length_b   1.000
_cell.length_c   1.000
_cell.angle_alpha   90.00
_cell.angle_beta   90.00
_cell.angle_gamma   90.00
#
_symmetry.space_group_name_H-M   'P 1'
#
loop_
_entity.id
_entity.type
_entity.pdbx_description
1 polymer ?
#
loop_
_entity_poly.entity_id
_entity_poly.type
_entity_poly.pdbx_seq_one_letter_code
_entity_poly.pdbx_strand_id
1 'polypeptide(L)'
;MSFPGGGREPADADLAATALREANEEIGLRPADVELVGRIDDIETVTRYIVRPFVGRIPAQPYTPDASEVAEIVRLPVAALTDRENYESEHRDHPHYGPIRIHFFHVDGYTVWGATGRMLAQLLELTTDWTIPPEPDRVVDADADLPL
;
A
#
# COMPACT_ATOMS: atom_id res chain seq x y z
N MET A 1 1.07 -8.35 2.43
CA MET A 1 1.60 -7.66 1.22
C MET A 1 1.83 -6.20 1.55
N SER A 2 2.94 -5.60 1.11
CA SER A 2 3.29 -4.20 1.35
C SER A 2 3.96 -3.60 0.11
N PHE A 3 3.95 -2.28 0.01
CA PHE A 3 4.86 -1.57 -0.87
C PHE A 3 6.29 -1.63 -0.32
N PRO A 4 7.34 -1.50 -1.18
CA PRO A 4 8.71 -1.37 -0.70
C PRO A 4 8.86 -0.18 0.26
N GLY A 5 9.60 -0.36 1.34
CA GLY A 5 9.84 0.71 2.30
C GLY A 5 10.28 0.24 3.67
N GLY A 6 10.83 1.17 4.43
CA GLY A 6 11.34 0.90 5.77
C GLY A 6 11.69 2.16 6.56
N GLY A 7 12.53 2.02 7.55
CA GLY A 7 12.91 3.09 8.46
C GLY A 7 13.99 4.01 7.89
N ARG A 8 13.90 5.31 8.25
CA ARG A 8 14.92 6.28 7.91
C ARG A 8 16.24 5.95 8.61
N GLU A 9 17.32 6.01 7.86
CA GLU A 9 18.68 5.91 8.37
C GLU A 9 19.38 7.29 8.47
N PRO A 10 20.44 7.42 9.30
CA PRO A 10 21.14 8.69 9.44
C PRO A 10 21.77 9.21 8.14
N ALA A 11 22.07 8.33 7.19
CA ALA A 11 22.63 8.68 5.89
C ALA A 11 21.59 9.18 4.89
N ASP A 12 20.28 8.93 5.13
CA ASP A 12 19.21 9.37 4.25
C ASP A 12 19.03 10.90 4.36
N ALA A 13 19.14 11.59 3.23
CA ALA A 13 18.96 13.04 3.18
C ALA A 13 17.57 13.45 3.65
N ASP A 14 16.55 12.70 3.20
CA ASP A 14 15.13 12.89 3.54
C ASP A 14 14.36 11.56 3.42
N LEU A 15 13.04 11.59 3.65
CA LEU A 15 12.20 10.39 3.57
C LEU A 15 12.03 9.87 2.13
N ALA A 16 12.16 10.72 1.11
CA ALA A 16 12.16 10.27 -0.27
C ALA A 16 13.42 9.44 -0.56
N ALA A 17 14.58 9.88 -0.07
CA ALA A 17 15.82 9.10 -0.14
C ALA A 17 15.69 7.76 0.58
N THR A 18 15.04 7.72 1.75
CA THR A 18 14.72 6.47 2.45
C THR A 18 13.91 5.53 1.57
N ALA A 19 12.81 6.01 0.98
CA ALA A 19 11.94 5.19 0.13
C ALA A 19 12.69 4.62 -1.09
N LEU A 20 13.56 5.41 -1.71
CA LEU A 20 14.38 4.99 -2.85
C LEU A 20 15.45 3.97 -2.44
N ARG A 21 16.11 4.14 -1.28
CA ARG A 21 17.09 3.20 -0.75
C ARG A 21 16.44 1.86 -0.47
N GLU A 22 15.33 1.85 0.25
CA GLU A 22 14.58 0.63 0.58
C GLU A 22 14.11 -0.11 -0.69
N ALA A 23 13.56 0.60 -1.67
CA ALA A 23 13.18 -0.01 -2.95
C ALA A 23 14.39 -0.60 -3.71
N ASN A 24 15.58 -0.01 -3.58
CA ASN A 24 16.79 -0.57 -4.15
C ASN A 24 17.23 -1.84 -3.43
N GLU A 25 17.21 -1.83 -2.10
CA GLU A 25 17.59 -2.98 -1.25
C GLU A 25 16.62 -4.14 -1.44
N GLU A 26 15.32 -3.90 -1.36
CA GLU A 26 14.29 -4.94 -1.39
C GLU A 26 14.04 -5.53 -2.78
N ILE A 27 14.04 -4.73 -3.84
CA ILE A 27 13.64 -5.17 -5.19
C ILE A 27 14.64 -4.81 -6.30
N GLY A 28 15.81 -4.28 -5.98
CA GLY A 28 16.82 -3.91 -6.95
C GLY A 28 16.45 -2.72 -7.84
N LEU A 29 15.48 -1.89 -7.44
CA LEU A 29 15.07 -0.70 -8.18
C LEU A 29 16.09 0.40 -7.97
N ARG A 30 16.83 0.79 -9.04
CA ARG A 30 17.82 1.85 -8.94
C ARG A 30 17.15 3.20 -8.73
N PRO A 31 17.58 4.00 -7.74
CA PRO A 31 17.04 5.35 -7.50
C PRO A 31 17.03 6.25 -8.74
N ALA A 32 18.05 6.14 -9.60
CA ALA A 32 18.14 6.91 -10.84
C ALA A 32 17.07 6.55 -11.90
N ASP A 33 16.43 5.39 -11.77
CA ASP A 33 15.36 4.94 -12.68
C ASP A 33 13.98 5.34 -12.20
N VAL A 34 13.85 5.99 -11.05
CA VAL A 34 12.58 6.40 -10.47
C VAL A 34 12.28 7.86 -10.78
N GLU A 35 11.17 8.12 -11.45
CA GLU A 35 10.57 9.44 -11.53
C GLU A 35 9.58 9.62 -10.37
N LEU A 36 9.97 10.34 -9.31
CA LEU A 36 9.05 10.68 -8.23
C LEU A 36 8.01 11.69 -8.77
N VAL A 37 6.74 11.32 -8.73
CA VAL A 37 5.63 12.16 -9.22
C VAL A 37 4.86 12.85 -8.10
N GLY A 38 5.00 12.37 -6.85
CA GLY A 38 4.33 12.98 -5.71
C GLY A 38 4.34 12.09 -4.47
N ARG A 39 3.47 12.43 -3.57
CA ARG A 39 3.18 11.65 -2.36
C ARG A 39 1.69 11.67 -2.06
N ILE A 40 1.22 10.70 -1.30
CA ILE A 40 -0.11 10.68 -0.73
C ILE A 40 -0.04 10.94 0.77
N ASP A 41 -1.18 10.96 1.47
CA ASP A 41 -1.24 11.33 2.88
C ASP A 41 -0.42 10.40 3.77
N ASP A 42 0.15 10.97 4.81
CA ASP A 42 0.82 10.21 5.87
C ASP A 42 -0.21 9.30 6.56
N ILE A 43 0.19 8.08 6.86
CA ILE A 43 -0.67 7.09 7.52
C ILE A 43 -0.03 6.67 8.84
N GLU A 44 -0.79 6.81 9.93
CA GLU A 44 -0.43 6.18 11.18
C GLU A 44 -0.80 4.70 11.16
N THR A 45 0.16 3.84 11.49
CA THR A 45 -0.03 2.40 11.58
C THR A 45 -0.45 2.00 13.01
N VAL A 46 -1.01 0.80 13.17
CA VAL A 46 -1.36 0.24 14.48
C VAL A 46 -0.15 0.10 15.43
N THR A 47 1.06 0.10 14.89
CA THR A 47 2.32 0.11 15.65
C THR A 47 2.82 1.51 15.96
N ARG A 48 2.01 2.55 15.70
CA ARG A 48 2.31 3.98 15.92
C ARG A 48 3.48 4.53 15.09
N TYR A 49 3.81 3.89 13.98
CA TYR A 49 4.68 4.50 12.98
C TYR A 49 3.86 5.42 12.06
N ILE A 50 4.47 6.52 11.67
CA ILE A 50 3.94 7.37 10.60
C ILE A 50 4.65 6.96 9.32
N VAL A 51 3.88 6.41 8.38
CA VAL A 51 4.35 6.04 7.05
C VAL A 51 4.05 7.18 6.09
N ARG A 52 5.05 7.62 5.35
CA ARG A 52 4.93 8.60 4.27
C ARG A 52 5.09 7.91 2.92
N PRO A 53 4.00 7.69 2.18
CA PRO A 53 4.06 7.05 0.87
C PRO A 53 4.47 8.05 -0.21
N PHE A 54 5.42 7.64 -1.04
CA PHE A 54 5.81 8.35 -2.26
C PHE A 54 5.31 7.59 -3.47
N VAL A 55 4.91 8.33 -4.51
CA VAL A 55 4.46 7.78 -5.78
C VAL A 55 5.53 8.02 -6.82
N GLY A 56 5.99 6.97 -7.47
CA GLY A 56 7.01 7.02 -8.50
C GLY A 56 6.61 6.24 -9.75
N ARG A 57 7.06 6.70 -10.91
CA ARG A 57 7.07 5.93 -12.15
C ARG A 57 8.38 5.20 -12.28
N ILE A 58 8.31 3.94 -12.69
CA ILE A 58 9.47 3.06 -12.86
C ILE A 58 9.43 2.38 -14.22
N PRO A 59 10.59 1.99 -14.78
CA PRO A 59 10.63 1.23 -16.02
C PRO A 59 9.90 -0.10 -15.94
N ALA A 60 9.26 -0.50 -17.04
CA ALA A 60 8.64 -1.82 -17.17
C ALA A 60 9.72 -2.87 -17.48
N GLN A 61 10.41 -3.33 -16.46
CA GLN A 61 11.49 -4.33 -16.55
C GLN A 61 11.39 -5.35 -15.42
N PRO A 62 12.09 -6.49 -15.50
CA PRO A 62 12.21 -7.39 -14.36
C PRO A 62 12.95 -6.72 -13.19
N TYR A 63 12.49 -6.98 -11.98
CA TYR A 63 13.15 -6.62 -10.73
C TYR A 63 13.47 -7.89 -9.95
N THR A 64 14.51 -7.84 -9.13
CA THR A 64 14.96 -9.01 -8.37
C THR A 64 14.71 -8.79 -6.89
N PRO A 65 13.88 -9.63 -6.25
CA PRO A 65 13.65 -9.53 -4.82
C PRO A 65 14.91 -9.92 -4.04
N ASP A 66 15.19 -9.23 -2.96
CA ASP A 66 16.13 -9.73 -1.95
C ASP A 66 15.47 -10.88 -1.20
N ALA A 67 15.95 -12.09 -1.41
CA ALA A 67 15.36 -13.29 -0.85
C ALA A 67 15.41 -13.37 0.70
N SER A 68 16.18 -12.49 1.37
CA SER A 68 16.20 -12.40 2.84
C SER A 68 15.00 -11.63 3.41
N GLU A 69 14.40 -10.73 2.62
CA GLU A 69 13.35 -9.81 3.08
C GLU A 69 12.07 -9.90 2.26
N VAL A 70 12.19 -10.20 0.96
CA VAL A 70 11.08 -10.18 0.00
C VAL A 70 10.85 -11.56 -0.59
N ALA A 71 9.73 -12.17 -0.24
CA ALA A 71 9.36 -13.48 -0.76
C ALA A 71 9.04 -13.44 -2.25
N GLU A 72 8.37 -12.37 -2.71
CA GLU A 72 7.87 -12.25 -4.07
C GLU A 72 7.59 -10.78 -4.43
N ILE A 73 7.81 -10.43 -5.69
CA ILE A 73 7.39 -9.14 -6.27
C ILE A 73 6.11 -9.36 -7.07
N VAL A 74 5.04 -8.70 -6.65
CA VAL A 74 3.74 -8.79 -7.32
C VAL A 74 3.43 -7.49 -8.02
N ARG A 75 2.96 -7.58 -9.29
CA ARG A 75 2.48 -6.45 -10.08
C ARG A 75 0.99 -6.60 -10.29
N LEU A 76 0.23 -5.68 -9.75
CA LEU A 76 -1.22 -5.71 -9.86
C LEU A 76 -1.68 -4.70 -10.93
N PRO A 77 -2.47 -5.15 -11.93
CA PRO A 77 -3.00 -4.26 -12.96
C PRO A 77 -3.96 -3.22 -12.36
N VAL A 78 -3.78 -1.94 -12.70
CA VAL A 78 -4.68 -0.87 -12.23
C VAL A 78 -6.13 -1.15 -12.66
N ALA A 79 -6.35 -1.70 -13.87
CA ALA A 79 -7.68 -2.07 -14.34
C ALA A 79 -8.36 -3.12 -13.43
N ALA A 80 -7.60 -4.07 -12.89
CA ALA A 80 -8.14 -5.05 -11.93
C ALA A 80 -8.38 -4.44 -10.55
N LEU A 81 -7.51 -3.52 -10.11
CA LEU A 81 -7.67 -2.81 -8.82
C LEU A 81 -8.87 -1.86 -8.82
N THR A 82 -9.25 -1.31 -9.97
CA THR A 82 -10.42 -0.42 -10.12
C THR A 82 -11.71 -1.17 -10.46
N ASP A 83 -11.66 -2.47 -10.66
CA ASP A 83 -12.84 -3.31 -10.81
C ASP A 83 -13.54 -3.45 -9.46
N ARG A 84 -14.84 -3.08 -9.42
CA ARG A 84 -15.66 -3.12 -8.20
C ARG A 84 -15.80 -4.53 -7.63
N GLU A 85 -15.76 -5.54 -8.48
CA GLU A 85 -15.88 -6.95 -8.07
C GLU A 85 -14.65 -7.44 -7.28
N ASN A 86 -13.50 -6.77 -7.47
CA ASN A 86 -12.26 -7.08 -6.77
C ASN A 86 -12.05 -6.29 -5.47
N TYR A 87 -13.00 -5.43 -5.12
CA TYR A 87 -12.90 -4.57 -3.95
C TYR A 87 -14.04 -4.81 -2.97
N GLU A 88 -13.70 -4.89 -1.71
CA GLU A 88 -14.65 -4.80 -0.60
C GLU A 88 -14.09 -3.98 0.55
N SER A 89 -14.94 -3.54 1.45
CA SER A 89 -14.55 -2.83 2.65
C SER A 89 -15.44 -3.16 3.83
N GLU A 90 -14.91 -3.02 5.02
CA GLU A 90 -15.67 -3.19 6.25
C GLU A 90 -15.44 -2.04 7.22
N HIS A 91 -16.48 -1.69 7.96
CA HIS A 91 -16.35 -0.91 9.19
C HIS A 91 -16.11 -1.86 10.37
N ARG A 92 -15.08 -1.55 11.16
CA ARG A 92 -14.72 -2.32 12.36
C ARG A 92 -14.43 -1.37 13.52
N ASP A 93 -14.94 -1.67 14.69
CA ASP A 93 -14.57 -0.96 15.91
C ASP A 93 -13.19 -1.43 16.40
N HIS A 94 -12.17 -0.61 16.18
CA HIS A 94 -10.83 -0.93 16.66
C HIS A 94 -10.67 -0.48 18.12
N PRO A 95 -10.13 -1.32 19.04
CA PRO A 95 -10.05 -1.03 20.48
C PRO A 95 -9.35 0.28 20.85
N HIS A 96 -8.43 0.76 20.00
CA HIS A 96 -7.63 1.97 20.25
C HIS A 96 -7.96 3.15 19.33
N TYR A 97 -8.55 2.91 18.17
CA TYR A 97 -8.80 3.94 17.15
C TYR A 97 -10.29 4.22 16.94
N GLY A 98 -11.17 3.48 17.62
CA GLY A 98 -12.61 3.56 17.37
C GLY A 98 -13.00 2.99 16.00
N PRO A 99 -14.08 3.48 15.39
CA PRO A 99 -14.53 2.95 14.10
C PRO A 99 -13.52 3.29 13.00
N ILE A 100 -13.01 2.25 12.34
CA ILE A 100 -12.12 2.36 11.19
C ILE A 100 -12.76 1.66 9.99
N ARG A 101 -12.41 2.13 8.79
CA ARG A 101 -12.75 1.44 7.54
C ARG A 101 -11.52 0.74 7.00
N ILE A 102 -11.64 -0.57 6.79
CA ILE A 102 -10.59 -1.40 6.21
C ILE A 102 -10.96 -1.69 4.76
N HIS A 103 -10.00 -1.51 3.85
CA HIS A 103 -10.14 -1.75 2.42
C HIS A 103 -9.42 -3.03 2.04
N PHE A 104 -10.05 -3.85 1.22
CA PHE A 104 -9.52 -5.10 0.69
C PHE A 104 -9.60 -5.07 -0.84
N PHE A 105 -8.48 -5.39 -1.48
CA PHE A 105 -8.40 -5.57 -2.93
C PHE A 105 -7.96 -7.01 -3.19
N HIS A 106 -8.80 -7.78 -3.84
CA HIS A 106 -8.57 -9.20 -4.18
C HIS A 106 -8.27 -9.31 -5.66
N VAL A 107 -7.00 -9.44 -6.02
CA VAL A 107 -6.55 -9.49 -7.41
C VAL A 107 -5.56 -10.62 -7.60
N ASP A 108 -5.79 -11.47 -8.61
CA ASP A 108 -4.89 -12.55 -9.01
C ASP A 108 -4.49 -13.50 -7.87
N GLY A 109 -5.40 -13.74 -6.91
CA GLY A 109 -5.15 -14.60 -5.75
C GLY A 109 -4.41 -13.90 -4.60
N TYR A 110 -4.13 -12.62 -4.72
CA TYR A 110 -3.55 -11.79 -3.66
C TYR A 110 -4.61 -10.92 -3.00
N THR A 111 -4.42 -10.64 -1.72
CA THR A 111 -5.24 -9.67 -0.99
C THR A 111 -4.37 -8.52 -0.48
N VAL A 112 -4.67 -7.31 -0.93
CA VAL A 112 -4.06 -6.07 -0.41
C VAL A 112 -5.02 -5.44 0.59
N TRP A 113 -4.56 -5.23 1.83
CA TRP A 113 -5.40 -4.73 2.92
C TRP A 113 -4.62 -3.92 3.97
N GLY A 114 -5.26 -3.49 5.03
CA GLY A 114 -4.65 -2.75 6.13
C GLY A 114 -4.11 -1.38 5.69
N ALA A 115 -2.93 -1.00 6.18
CA ALA A 115 -2.29 0.27 5.81
C ALA A 115 -2.01 0.34 4.30
N THR A 116 -1.58 -0.78 3.69
CA THR A 116 -1.32 -0.86 2.24
C THR A 116 -2.60 -0.68 1.44
N GLY A 117 -3.71 -1.32 1.86
CA GLY A 117 -5.02 -1.15 1.22
C GLY A 117 -5.53 0.28 1.31
N ARG A 118 -5.31 0.96 2.45
CA ARG A 118 -5.66 2.38 2.62
C ARG A 118 -4.85 3.29 1.69
N MET A 119 -3.53 3.07 1.60
CA MET A 119 -2.66 3.81 0.67
C MET A 119 -3.11 3.59 -0.78
N LEU A 120 -3.41 2.35 -1.14
CA LEU A 120 -3.87 1.99 -2.48
C LEU A 120 -5.21 2.65 -2.83
N ALA A 121 -6.18 2.63 -1.92
CA ALA A 121 -7.48 3.27 -2.14
C ALA A 121 -7.31 4.77 -2.44
N GLN A 122 -6.52 5.49 -1.65
CA GLN A 122 -6.25 6.91 -1.90
C GLN A 122 -5.51 7.14 -3.24
N LEU A 123 -4.52 6.30 -3.56
CA LEU A 123 -3.80 6.40 -4.83
C LEU A 123 -4.77 6.25 -6.02
N LEU A 124 -5.67 5.27 -5.98
CA LEU A 124 -6.64 5.03 -7.05
C LEU A 124 -7.62 6.21 -7.20
N GLU A 125 -8.13 6.78 -6.10
CA GLU A 125 -8.99 7.98 -6.16
C GLU A 125 -8.28 9.19 -6.76
N LEU A 126 -6.97 9.35 -6.51
CA LEU A 126 -6.20 10.48 -7.03
C LEU A 126 -5.76 10.32 -8.49
N THR A 127 -5.68 9.08 -8.98
CA THR A 127 -5.06 8.80 -10.29
C THR A 127 -6.00 8.18 -11.33
N THR A 128 -7.22 7.83 -10.92
CA THR A 128 -8.24 7.22 -11.78
C THR A 128 -9.62 7.81 -11.49
N ASP A 129 -10.64 7.38 -12.22
CA ASP A 129 -12.05 7.75 -11.96
C ASP A 129 -12.70 6.85 -10.88
N TRP A 130 -11.95 5.91 -10.31
CA TRP A 130 -12.43 5.05 -9.24
C TRP A 130 -12.60 5.85 -7.94
N THR A 131 -13.66 5.57 -7.20
CA THR A 131 -13.93 6.19 -5.89
C THR A 131 -14.28 5.13 -4.86
N ILE A 132 -13.91 5.38 -3.61
CA ILE A 132 -14.33 4.55 -2.49
C ILE A 132 -15.85 4.59 -2.41
N PRO A 133 -16.56 3.44 -2.45
CA PRO A 133 -18.01 3.40 -2.27
C PRO A 133 -18.42 4.09 -0.97
N PRO A 134 -19.54 4.86 -0.95
CA PRO A 134 -19.93 5.63 0.24
C PRO A 134 -20.22 4.73 1.45
N GLU A 135 -20.80 3.56 1.22
CA GLU A 135 -21.11 2.59 2.26
C GLU A 135 -20.09 1.43 2.25
N PRO A 136 -19.70 0.92 3.41
CA PRO A 136 -18.91 -0.31 3.50
C PRO A 136 -19.78 -1.51 3.09
N ASP A 137 -19.14 -2.56 2.61
CA ASP A 137 -19.85 -3.80 2.27
C ASP A 137 -20.30 -4.56 3.52
N ARG A 138 -19.59 -4.34 4.64
CA ARG A 138 -19.92 -4.97 5.93
C ARG A 138 -19.65 -4.03 7.10
N VAL A 139 -20.39 -4.27 8.18
CA VAL A 139 -20.09 -3.72 9.52
C VAL A 139 -19.88 -4.93 10.43
N VAL A 140 -18.71 -5.01 11.06
CA VAL A 140 -18.29 -6.17 11.83
C VAL A 140 -17.79 -5.77 13.21
N ASP A 141 -17.85 -6.71 14.16
CA ASP A 141 -17.30 -6.52 15.50
C ASP A 141 -15.76 -6.49 15.46
N ALA A 142 -15.14 -5.96 16.53
CA ALA A 142 -13.70 -5.77 16.60
C ALA A 142 -12.89 -7.06 16.43
N ASP A 143 -13.44 -8.18 16.87
CA ASP A 143 -12.83 -9.52 16.89
C ASP A 143 -13.27 -10.42 15.74
N ALA A 144 -14.07 -9.93 14.78
CA ALA A 144 -14.47 -10.70 13.62
C ALA A 144 -13.26 -11.10 12.75
N ASP A 145 -13.32 -12.27 12.12
CA ASP A 145 -12.29 -12.75 11.20
C ASP A 145 -12.13 -11.79 9.99
N LEU A 146 -10.89 -11.66 9.51
CA LEU A 146 -10.59 -10.90 8.30
C LEU A 146 -10.90 -11.75 7.05
N PRO A 147 -11.39 -11.14 5.97
CA PRO A 147 -11.70 -11.85 4.71
C PRO A 147 -10.43 -12.04 3.86
N LEU A 148 -9.49 -12.82 4.35
CA LEU A 148 -8.18 -13.04 3.72
C LEU A 148 -8.14 -14.35 2.93
#